data_3991338c0ebce04ed5d10d075bc50d1c
#
_entry.id   3991338c0ebce04ed5d10d075bc50d1c
#
_cell.length_a   1.000
_cell.length_b   1.000
_cell.length_c   1.000
_cell.angle_alpha   90.00
_cell.angle_beta   90.00
_cell.angle_gamma   90.00
#
_symmetry.space_group_name_H-M   'P 1'
#
loop_
_entity.id
_entity.type
_entity.pdbx_description
1 polymer ?
#
loop_
_entity_poly.entity_id
_entity_poly.type
_entity_poly.pdbx_seq_one_letter_code
_entity_poly.pdbx_strand_id
1 'polypeptide(L)'
;MKKYNFIDLFAGCGGLSEGFYKQNFNALAHVEINPVACKTLRTRMKHYGYENADESVLELDITSEDVLERIESAVKGKEVDIIIGGPPCQAYSS
;
A
#
# COMPACT_ATOMS: atom_id res chain seq x y z
N MET A 1 -1.67 0.06 23.37
CA MET A 1 -0.71 0.80 22.54
C MET A 1 -1.35 1.15 21.21
N LYS A 2 -1.25 2.41 20.80
CA LYS A 2 -1.84 2.86 19.53
C LYS A 2 -1.09 2.27 18.35
N LYS A 3 -1.82 1.70 17.40
CA LYS A 3 -1.26 1.31 16.11
C LYS A 3 -1.44 2.47 15.14
N TYR A 4 -0.37 2.77 14.42
CA TYR A 4 -0.43 3.82 13.39
C TYR A 4 -0.88 3.22 12.07
N ASN A 5 -1.63 4.01 11.31
CA ASN A 5 -2.16 3.62 10.00
C ASN A 5 -1.34 4.28 8.90
N PHE A 6 -1.01 3.53 7.85
CA PHE A 6 -0.25 4.10 6.74
C PHE A 6 -0.84 3.75 5.38
N ILE A 7 -0.48 4.58 4.41
CA ILE A 7 -0.77 4.36 2.99
C ILE A 7 0.54 4.40 2.24
N ASP A 8 0.72 3.48 1.28
CA ASP A 8 1.89 3.44 0.41
C ASP A 8 1.47 3.75 -1.03
N LEU A 9 1.94 4.87 -1.56
CA LEU A 9 1.51 5.35 -2.88
C LEU A 9 2.27 4.74 -4.05
N PHE A 10 3.45 4.18 -3.83
CA PHE A 10 4.25 3.52 -4.86
C PHE A 10 4.81 2.24 -4.28
N ALA A 11 3.91 1.28 -4.08
CA ALA A 11 4.24 0.14 -3.23
C ALA A 11 5.28 -0.81 -3.82
N GLY A 12 5.32 -0.97 -5.14
CA GLY A 12 6.21 -1.95 -5.75
C GLY A 12 5.93 -3.34 -5.20
N CYS A 13 6.98 -4.10 -4.91
CA CYS A 13 6.84 -5.41 -4.29
C CYS A 13 6.73 -5.34 -2.76
N GLY A 14 6.59 -4.16 -2.20
CA GLY A 14 6.37 -4.00 -0.78
C GLY A 14 7.62 -3.90 0.09
N GLY A 15 8.78 -3.62 -0.52
CA GLY A 15 10.03 -3.52 0.23
C GLY A 15 9.99 -2.46 1.34
N LEU A 16 9.46 -1.28 1.03
CA LEU A 16 9.32 -0.22 2.02
C LEU A 16 8.22 -0.53 3.02
N SER A 17 7.07 -1.00 2.53
CA SER A 17 5.94 -1.37 3.39
C SER A 17 6.31 -2.49 4.36
N GLU A 18 7.18 -3.40 3.96
CA GLU A 18 7.57 -4.51 4.82
C GLU A 18 8.18 -4.03 6.14
N GLY A 19 8.96 -2.95 6.10
CA GLY A 19 9.50 -2.35 7.31
C GLY A 19 8.40 -1.90 8.27
N PHE A 20 7.31 -1.38 7.73
CA PHE A 20 6.16 -0.97 8.54
C PHE A 20 5.37 -2.17 9.06
N TYR A 21 5.24 -3.23 8.27
CA TYR A 21 4.60 -4.47 8.73
C TYR A 21 5.33 -5.05 9.94
N LYS A 22 6.66 -5.07 9.88
CA LYS A 22 7.48 -5.61 10.97
C LYS A 22 7.34 -4.81 12.25
N GLN A 23 6.99 -3.52 12.15
CA GLN A 23 6.74 -2.66 13.30
C GLN A 23 5.26 -2.65 13.70
N ASN A 24 4.47 -3.56 13.12
CA ASN A 24 3.07 -3.75 13.46
C ASN A 24 2.19 -2.53 13.16
N PHE A 25 2.51 -1.80 12.10
CA PHE A 25 1.66 -0.71 11.62
C PHE A 25 0.50 -1.28 10.81
N ASN A 26 -0.64 -0.59 10.82
CA ASN A 26 -1.77 -0.98 9.99
C ASN A 26 -1.61 -0.44 8.58
N ALA A 27 -1.63 -1.34 7.60
CA ALA A 27 -1.60 -0.97 6.20
C ALA A 27 -3.03 -0.78 5.70
N LEU A 28 -3.40 0.45 5.36
CA LEU A 28 -4.77 0.76 4.90
C LEU A 28 -4.90 0.67 3.39
N ALA A 29 -3.89 1.10 2.65
CA ALA A 29 -3.92 1.08 1.20
C ALA A 29 -2.51 1.03 0.62
N HIS A 30 -2.38 0.34 -0.50
CA HIS A 30 -1.16 0.32 -1.32
C HIS A 30 -1.59 0.61 -2.74
N VAL A 31 -0.97 1.59 -3.38
CA VAL A 31 -1.24 1.90 -4.79
C VAL A 31 -0.07 1.39 -5.61
N GLU A 32 -0.37 0.52 -6.57
CA GLU A 32 0.64 -0.08 -7.43
C GLU A 32 0.02 -0.45 -8.77
N ILE A 33 0.66 -0.07 -9.86
CA ILE A 33 0.13 -0.33 -11.20
C ILE A 33 0.50 -1.73 -11.73
N ASN A 34 1.59 -2.30 -11.25
CA ASN A 34 2.08 -3.59 -11.75
C ASN A 34 1.31 -4.76 -11.14
N PRO A 35 0.61 -5.57 -11.97
CA PRO A 35 -0.20 -6.69 -11.44
C PRO A 35 0.59 -7.73 -10.65
N VAL A 36 1.82 -8.02 -11.08
CA VAL A 36 2.67 -8.99 -10.38
C VAL A 36 3.08 -8.47 -9.02
N ALA A 37 3.43 -7.18 -8.95
CA ALA A 37 3.77 -6.55 -7.67
C ALA A 37 2.58 -6.54 -6.73
N CYS A 38 1.37 -6.28 -7.25
CA CYS A 38 0.15 -6.33 -6.44
C CYS A 38 -0.09 -7.71 -5.84
N LYS A 39 0.12 -8.75 -6.64
CA LYS A 39 -0.02 -10.14 -6.17
C LYS A 39 0.97 -10.44 -5.06
N THR A 40 2.21 -9.99 -5.23
CA THR A 40 3.26 -10.17 -4.21
C THR A 40 2.90 -9.44 -2.92
N LEU A 41 2.38 -8.21 -3.03
CA LEU A 41 1.95 -7.43 -1.87
C LEU A 41 0.85 -8.16 -1.09
N ARG A 42 -0.16 -8.65 -1.79
CA ARG A 42 -1.26 -9.38 -1.14
C ARG A 42 -0.75 -10.61 -0.40
N THR A 43 0.15 -11.34 -1.01
CA THR A 43 0.75 -12.52 -0.40
C THR A 43 1.53 -12.15 0.86
N ARG A 44 2.33 -11.08 0.81
CA ARG A 44 3.08 -10.62 1.97
C ARG A 44 2.18 -10.16 3.09
N MET A 45 1.15 -9.39 2.78
CA MET A 45 0.20 -8.94 3.78
C MET A 45 -0.46 -10.12 4.50
N LYS A 46 -0.86 -11.13 3.73
CA LYS A 46 -1.46 -12.34 4.33
C LYS A 46 -0.47 -13.07 5.22
N HIS A 47 0.80 -13.11 4.82
CA HIS A 47 1.86 -13.68 5.63
C HIS A 47 2.02 -12.97 6.98
N TYR A 48 1.86 -11.65 6.98
CA TYR A 48 1.93 -10.85 8.21
C TYR A 48 0.61 -10.79 8.97
N GLY A 49 -0.42 -11.48 8.50
CA GLY A 49 -1.68 -11.61 9.21
C GLY A 49 -2.71 -10.51 8.95
N TYR A 50 -2.53 -9.72 7.89
CA TYR A 50 -3.51 -8.67 7.56
C TYR A 50 -4.74 -9.26 6.89
N GLU A 51 -5.90 -9.07 7.48
CA GLU A 51 -7.15 -9.58 6.92
C GLU A 51 -7.62 -8.78 5.73
N ASN A 52 -7.20 -7.52 5.62
CA ASN A 52 -7.59 -6.62 4.55
C ASN A 52 -6.66 -6.67 3.33
N ALA A 53 -5.87 -7.71 3.17
CA ALA A 53 -4.85 -7.80 2.11
C ALA A 53 -5.44 -7.56 0.71
N ASP A 54 -6.53 -8.22 0.38
CA ASP A 54 -7.12 -8.10 -0.97
C ASP A 54 -7.73 -6.72 -1.23
N GLU A 55 -8.30 -6.10 -0.21
CA GLU A 55 -9.00 -4.82 -0.33
C GLU A 55 -8.05 -3.63 -0.33
N SER A 56 -6.92 -3.76 0.34
CA SER A 56 -5.98 -2.66 0.52
C SER A 56 -4.99 -2.51 -0.63
N VAL A 57 -4.79 -3.53 -1.44
CA VAL A 57 -3.87 -3.46 -2.57
C VAL A 57 -4.64 -3.02 -3.80
N LEU A 58 -4.42 -1.77 -4.22
CA LEU A 58 -5.13 -1.13 -5.31
C LEU A 58 -4.25 -1.18 -6.56
N GLU A 59 -4.67 -2.00 -7.53
CA GLU A 59 -3.94 -2.14 -8.79
C GLU A 59 -4.40 -1.02 -9.71
N LEU A 60 -3.74 0.13 -9.61
CA LEU A 60 -4.08 1.29 -10.44
C LEU A 60 -2.91 2.25 -10.53
N ASP A 61 -3.01 3.14 -11.53
CA ASP A 61 -2.05 4.22 -11.73
C ASP A 61 -2.36 5.35 -10.75
N ILE A 62 -1.35 5.87 -10.06
CA ILE A 62 -1.52 6.97 -9.12
C ILE A 62 -2.09 8.23 -9.78
N THR A 63 -1.96 8.35 -11.11
CA THR A 63 -2.51 9.48 -11.87
C THR A 63 -3.95 9.27 -12.33
N SER A 64 -4.55 8.13 -12.03
CA SER A 64 -5.93 7.84 -12.41
C SER A 64 -6.90 8.84 -11.77
N GLU A 65 -7.96 9.19 -12.49
CA GLU A 65 -8.93 10.16 -11.99
C GLU A 65 -9.65 9.68 -10.74
N ASP A 66 -9.83 8.36 -10.59
CA ASP A 66 -10.55 7.78 -9.47
C ASP A 66 -9.65 7.34 -8.31
N VAL A 67 -8.36 7.70 -8.33
CA VAL A 67 -7.42 7.21 -7.32
C VAL A 67 -7.83 7.62 -5.90
N LEU A 68 -8.28 8.86 -5.72
CA LEU A 68 -8.69 9.33 -4.39
C LEU A 68 -9.90 8.57 -3.87
N GLU A 69 -10.90 8.33 -4.73
CA GLU A 69 -12.07 7.54 -4.34
C GLU A 69 -11.70 6.12 -3.94
N ARG A 70 -10.78 5.51 -4.70
CA ARG A 70 -10.33 4.16 -4.44
C ARG A 70 -9.57 4.08 -3.10
N ILE A 71 -8.71 5.06 -2.84
CA ILE A 71 -7.99 5.14 -1.57
C ILE A 71 -8.97 5.35 -0.42
N GLU A 72 -9.92 6.27 -0.56
CA GLU A 72 -10.91 6.53 0.49
C GLU A 72 -11.73 5.28 0.81
N SER A 73 -12.11 4.52 -0.22
CA SER A 73 -12.84 3.27 -0.02
C SER A 73 -12.02 2.24 0.76
N ALA A 74 -10.73 2.18 0.51
CA ALA A 74 -9.84 1.25 1.24
C ALA A 74 -9.61 1.71 2.67
N VAL A 75 -9.51 3.02 2.90
CA VAL A 75 -9.28 3.60 4.22
C VAL A 75 -10.50 3.43 5.14
N LYS A 76 -11.71 3.46 4.58
CA LYS A 76 -12.96 3.23 5.33
C LYS A 76 -13.15 4.18 6.51
N GLY A 77 -12.78 5.44 6.31
CA GLY A 77 -12.94 6.47 7.34
C GLY A 77 -11.94 6.42 8.48
N LYS A 78 -10.94 5.55 8.42
CA LYS A 78 -9.92 5.49 9.45
C LYS A 78 -8.93 6.65 9.28
N GLU A 79 -8.34 7.06 10.39
CA GLU A 79 -7.34 8.12 10.39
C GLU A 79 -6.05 7.63 9.73
N VAL A 80 -5.49 8.42 8.83
CA VAL A 80 -4.22 8.12 8.18
C VAL A 80 -3.12 8.89 8.89
N ASP A 81 -2.19 8.17 9.51
CA ASP A 81 -1.09 8.78 10.26
C ASP A 81 0.13 9.04 9.39
N ILE A 82 0.41 8.15 8.44
CA ILE A 82 1.63 8.19 7.64
C ILE A 82 1.30 7.89 6.19
N ILE A 83 1.86 8.67 5.28
CA ILE A 83 1.82 8.39 3.85
C ILE A 83 3.25 8.20 3.40
N ILE A 84 3.54 7.03 2.82
CA ILE A 84 4.87 6.72 2.30
C ILE A 84 4.79 6.49 0.80
N GLY A 85 5.90 6.60 0.13
CA GLY A 85 5.97 6.35 -1.29
C GLY A 85 7.36 6.58 -1.80
N GLY A 86 8.05 5.49 -2.13
CA GLY A 86 9.32 5.59 -2.80
C GLY A 86 9.08 5.95 -4.27
N PRO A 87 10.02 6.62 -4.92
CA PRO A 87 9.90 6.86 -6.35
C PRO A 87 9.96 5.54 -7.12
N PRO A 88 9.31 5.46 -8.29
CA PRO A 88 9.39 4.25 -9.12
C PRO A 88 10.82 3.94 -9.49
N CYS A 89 11.18 2.67 -9.52
CA CYS A 89 12.52 2.25 -9.88
C CYS A 89 12.96 2.77 -11.26
N GLN A 90 12.03 2.87 -12.18
CA GLN A 90 12.31 3.38 -13.52
C GLN A 90 12.85 4.81 -13.52
N ALA A 91 12.53 5.60 -12.50
CA ALA A 91 12.99 6.98 -12.41
C ALA A 91 14.50 7.09 -12.27
N TYR A 92 15.15 6.01 -11.86
CA TYR A 92 16.59 5.99 -11.63
C TYR A 92 17.36 5.25 -12.69
N SER A 93 16.69 4.62 -13.61
CA SER A 93 17.35 3.78 -14.61
C SER A 93 17.71 4.52 -15.90
N SER A 94 17.34 5.76 -15.99
CA SER A 94 17.59 6.57 -17.19
C SER A 94 18.97 7.21 -17.18
#